data_cf80fe678c9a7685deea072cfbdfb208
#
_entry.id   cf80fe678c9a7685deea072cfbdfb208
#
_cell.length_a   1.000
_cell.length_b   1.000
_cell.length_c   1.000
_cell.angle_alpha   90.00
_cell.angle_beta   90.00
_cell.angle_gamma   90.00
#
_symmetry.space_group_name_H-M   'P 1'
#
loop_
_entity.id
_entity.type
_entity.pdbx_description
1 polymer ?
#
loop_
_entity_poly.entity_id
_entity_poly.type
_entity_poly.pdbx_seq_one_letter_code
_entity_poly.pdbx_strand_id
1 'polypeptide(L)'
;FEDPLRAIEWLNEGNEPALIISDIRMPRMNGSEFLHYLKGNALFRHIPVVMLSSEESTTERINLLEAGAEDFILKPFNPMELKARIKKYL
;
A
#
# COMPACT_ATOMS: atom_id res chain seq x y z
N PHE A 1 2.24 -9.16 -4.49
CA PHE A 1 3.14 -9.01 -5.65
C PHE A 1 4.41 -8.25 -5.26
N GLU A 2 5.54 -8.68 -5.77
CA GLU A 2 6.81 -7.99 -5.56
C GLU A 2 7.03 -6.85 -6.56
N ASP A 3 6.37 -6.91 -7.70
CA ASP A 3 6.49 -5.93 -8.76
C ASP A 3 5.16 -5.17 -8.88
N PRO A 4 5.15 -3.86 -8.63
CA PRO A 4 3.92 -3.08 -8.69
C PRO A 4 3.29 -3.02 -10.09
N LEU A 5 4.09 -3.13 -11.15
CA LEU A 5 3.55 -3.16 -12.51
C LEU A 5 2.75 -4.43 -12.76
N ARG A 6 3.18 -5.56 -12.19
CA ARG A 6 2.42 -6.81 -12.28
C ARG A 6 1.14 -6.75 -11.46
N ALA A 7 1.19 -6.08 -10.31
CA ALA A 7 -0.01 -5.85 -9.50
C ALA A 7 -1.03 -5.02 -10.28
N ILE A 8 -0.58 -3.99 -10.98
CA ILE A 8 -1.44 -3.15 -11.81
C ILE A 8 -2.08 -3.97 -12.93
N GLU A 9 -1.29 -4.82 -13.60
CA GLU A 9 -1.82 -5.70 -14.64
C GLU A 9 -2.91 -6.62 -14.09
N TRP A 10 -2.67 -7.21 -12.92
CA TRP A 10 -3.61 -8.09 -12.26
C TRP A 10 -4.91 -7.37 -11.90
N LEU A 11 -4.82 -6.13 -11.41
CA LEU A 11 -5.99 -5.30 -11.11
C LEU A 11 -6.77 -4.96 -12.38
N ASN A 12 -6.07 -4.67 -13.47
CA ASN A 12 -6.70 -4.35 -14.75
C ASN A 12 -7.40 -5.54 -15.40
N GLU A 13 -7.10 -6.75 -14.95
CA GLU A 13 -7.81 -7.96 -15.38
C GLU A 13 -9.18 -8.12 -14.69
N GLY A 14 -9.55 -7.17 -13.82
CA GLY A 14 -10.83 -7.20 -13.12
C GLY A 14 -10.78 -7.79 -11.72
N ASN A 15 -9.60 -8.10 -11.22
CA ASN A 15 -9.44 -8.61 -9.87
C ASN A 15 -9.61 -7.48 -8.84
N GLU A 16 -10.26 -7.78 -7.74
CA GLU A 16 -10.59 -6.78 -6.73
C GLU A 16 -10.22 -7.28 -5.32
N PRO A 17 -9.02 -6.97 -4.83
CA PRO A 17 -8.62 -7.38 -3.49
C PRO A 17 -9.33 -6.58 -2.41
N ALA A 18 -9.50 -7.18 -1.24
CA ALA A 18 -10.07 -6.48 -0.09
C ALA A 18 -9.08 -5.49 0.53
N LEU A 19 -7.79 -5.70 0.31
CA LEU A 19 -6.72 -4.90 0.91
C LEU A 19 -5.45 -5.05 0.08
N ILE A 20 -4.68 -3.97 -0.04
CA ILE A 20 -3.35 -3.99 -0.64
C ILE A 20 -2.32 -3.63 0.44
N ILE A 21 -1.31 -4.48 0.59
CA ILE A 21 -0.17 -4.19 1.46
C ILE A 21 1.03 -3.98 0.55
N SER A 22 1.65 -2.81 0.62
CA SER A 22 2.72 -2.43 -0.28
C SER A 22 3.94 -1.93 0.47
N ASP A 23 5.11 -2.37 0.02
CA ASP A 23 6.38 -1.82 0.46
C ASP A 23 6.60 -0.47 -0.22
N ILE A 24 7.29 0.47 0.45
CA ILE A 24 7.61 1.76 -0.16
C ILE A 24 8.67 1.60 -1.23
N ARG A 25 9.65 0.72 -1.01
CA ARG A 25 10.73 0.48 -1.98
C ARG A 25 10.46 -0.78 -2.77
N MET A 26 10.17 -0.61 -4.06
CA MET A 26 9.92 -1.69 -4.98
C MET A 26 10.64 -1.44 -6.30
N PRO A 27 11.00 -2.51 -7.05
CA PRO A 27 11.61 -2.32 -8.37
C PRO A 27 10.62 -1.67 -9.34
N ARG A 28 11.16 -0.88 -10.27
CA ARG A 28 10.43 -0.20 -11.36
C ARG A 28 9.52 0.94 -10.92
N MET A 29 8.84 0.81 -9.80
CA MET A 29 7.91 1.82 -9.30
C MET A 29 7.96 1.77 -7.79
N ASN A 30 8.21 2.89 -7.12
CA ASN A 30 8.21 2.91 -5.66
C ASN A 30 6.77 2.89 -5.12
N GLY A 31 6.64 2.59 -3.83
CA GLY A 31 5.33 2.46 -3.19
C GLY A 31 4.51 3.74 -3.21
N SER A 32 5.16 4.90 -3.16
CA SER A 32 4.48 6.20 -3.25
C SER A 32 3.83 6.38 -4.62
N GLU A 33 4.54 6.07 -5.69
CA GLU A 33 4.01 6.13 -7.05
C GLU A 33 2.85 5.15 -7.23
N PHE A 34 2.99 3.94 -6.70
CA PHE A 34 1.95 2.93 -6.75
C PHE A 34 0.69 3.39 -6.01
N LEU A 35 0.86 3.97 -4.83
CA LEU A 35 -0.25 4.52 -4.05
C LEU A 35 -0.97 5.63 -4.83
N HIS A 36 -0.21 6.57 -5.43
CA HIS A 36 -0.78 7.64 -6.23
C HIS A 36 -1.56 7.09 -7.44
N TYR A 37 -1.02 6.06 -8.08
CA TYR A 37 -1.71 5.40 -9.19
C TYR A 37 -3.06 4.83 -8.74
N LEU A 38 -3.06 4.09 -7.64
CA LEU A 38 -4.29 3.46 -7.13
C LEU A 38 -5.33 4.50 -6.70
N LYS A 39 -4.91 5.51 -5.96
CA LYS A 39 -5.83 6.53 -5.44
C LYS A 39 -6.30 7.51 -6.50
N GLY A 40 -5.53 7.68 -7.59
CA GLY A 40 -5.93 8.48 -8.73
C GLY A 40 -6.83 7.75 -9.72
N ASN A 41 -7.03 6.45 -9.56
CA ASN A 41 -7.84 5.64 -10.47
C ASN A 41 -9.21 5.38 -9.86
N ALA A 42 -10.27 5.79 -10.56
CA ALA A 42 -11.65 5.63 -10.08
C ALA A 42 -12.04 4.18 -9.80
N LEU A 43 -11.40 3.22 -10.48
CA LEU A 43 -11.68 1.79 -10.29
C LEU A 43 -11.01 1.22 -9.03
N PHE A 44 -9.91 1.82 -8.58
CA PHE A 44 -9.08 1.24 -7.51
C PHE A 44 -9.02 2.09 -6.23
N ARG A 45 -9.44 3.36 -6.28
CA ARG A 45 -9.28 4.27 -5.13
C ARG A 45 -10.02 3.84 -3.86
N HIS A 46 -11.01 2.97 -3.99
CA HIS A 46 -11.76 2.46 -2.84
C HIS A 46 -11.05 1.32 -2.10
N ILE A 47 -10.01 0.75 -2.70
CA ILE A 47 -9.27 -0.36 -2.08
C ILE A 47 -8.35 0.20 -1.00
N PRO A 48 -8.45 -0.29 0.26
CA PRO A 48 -7.54 0.16 1.31
C PRO A 48 -6.11 -0.26 1.02
N VAL A 49 -5.15 0.64 1.27
CA VAL A 49 -3.73 0.38 1.05
C VAL A 49 -2.97 0.63 2.35
N VAL A 50 -2.24 -0.36 2.81
CA VAL A 50 -1.37 -0.28 3.97
C VAL A 50 0.08 -0.27 3.49
N MET A 51 0.86 0.73 3.92
CA MET A 51 2.24 0.89 3.50
C MET A 51 3.20 0.30 4.52
N LEU A 52 4.21 -0.42 4.05
CA LEU A 52 5.28 -0.95 4.89
C LEU A 52 6.56 -0.17 4.61
N SER A 53 7.27 0.25 5.65
CA SER A 53 8.51 1.00 5.49
C SER A 53 9.51 0.70 6.58
N SER A 54 10.80 0.71 6.21
CA SER A 54 11.91 0.65 7.16
C SER A 54 12.37 2.05 7.59
N GLU A 55 11.77 3.10 7.02
CA GLU A 55 12.14 4.48 7.31
C GLU A 55 11.26 5.10 8.37
N GLU A 56 11.87 5.87 9.27
CA GLU A 56 11.16 6.55 10.36
C GLU A 56 10.83 8.01 10.04
N SER A 57 10.97 8.41 8.78
CA SER A 57 10.70 9.80 8.38
C SER A 57 9.24 10.16 8.60
N THR A 58 9.01 11.11 9.48
CA THR A 58 7.68 11.63 9.76
C THR A 58 7.09 12.32 8.55
N THR A 59 7.91 13.06 7.79
CA THR A 59 7.47 13.75 6.59
C THR A 59 6.96 12.78 5.54
N GLU A 60 7.70 11.67 5.29
CA GLU A 60 7.28 10.67 4.33
C GLU A 60 5.99 9.99 4.77
N ARG A 61 5.89 9.67 6.06
CA ARG A 61 4.67 9.08 6.63
C ARG A 61 3.46 9.97 6.40
N ILE A 62 3.59 11.26 6.69
CA ILE A 62 2.52 12.23 6.50
C ILE A 62 2.13 12.31 5.03
N ASN A 63 3.10 12.39 4.13
CA ASN A 63 2.85 12.45 2.69
C ASN A 63 2.08 11.23 2.18
N LEU A 64 2.43 10.04 2.66
CA LEU A 64 1.74 8.81 2.27
C LEU A 64 0.32 8.75 2.80
N LEU A 65 0.11 9.18 4.05
CA LEU A 65 -1.23 9.23 4.63
C LEU A 65 -2.11 10.24 3.90
N GLU A 66 -1.56 11.41 3.57
CA GLU A 66 -2.28 12.43 2.81
C GLU A 66 -2.60 11.97 1.39
N ALA A 67 -1.74 11.12 0.81
CA ALA A 67 -1.98 10.54 -0.51
C ALA A 67 -3.05 9.45 -0.51
N GLY A 68 -3.53 9.05 0.66
CA GLY A 68 -4.64 8.12 0.79
C GLY A 68 -4.32 6.75 1.36
N ALA A 69 -3.10 6.54 1.89
CA ALA A 69 -2.79 5.30 2.60
C ALA A 69 -3.67 5.17 3.85
N GLU A 70 -4.22 4.00 4.07
CA GLU A 70 -5.08 3.75 5.24
C GLU A 70 -4.27 3.61 6.53
N ASP A 71 -3.08 3.04 6.44
CA ASP A 71 -2.20 2.85 7.58
C ASP A 71 -0.76 2.74 7.12
N PHE A 72 0.16 2.81 8.06
CA PHE A 72 1.59 2.81 7.81
C PHE A 72 2.25 1.97 8.91
N ILE A 73 2.99 0.95 8.51
CA ILE A 73 3.63 0.04 9.46
C ILE A 73 5.15 0.06 9.26
N LEU A 74 5.88 0.31 10.35
CA LEU A 74 7.34 0.33 10.32
C LEU A 74 7.91 -1.09 10.40
N LYS A 75 8.97 -1.32 9.64
CA LYS A 75 9.77 -2.54 9.73
C LYS A 75 10.91 -2.35 10.74
N PRO A 76 11.34 -3.36 11.45
CA PRO A 76 10.73 -4.68 11.54
C PRO A 76 9.41 -4.63 12.32
N PHE A 77 8.43 -5.37 11.87
CA PHE A 77 7.13 -5.42 12.55
C PHE A 77 6.89 -6.80 13.14
N ASN A 78 6.07 -6.84 14.18
CA ASN A 78 5.61 -8.08 14.75
C ASN A 78 4.46 -8.61 13.87
N PRO A 79 4.51 -9.86 13.39
CA PRO A 79 3.42 -10.41 12.57
C PRO A 79 2.05 -10.34 13.23
N MET A 80 1.99 -10.43 14.55
CA MET A 80 0.74 -10.32 15.29
C MET A 80 0.18 -8.89 15.25
N GLU A 81 1.06 -7.89 15.30
CA GLU A 81 0.68 -6.49 15.16
C GLU A 81 0.15 -6.21 13.76
N LEU A 82 0.83 -6.70 12.73
CA LEU A 82 0.37 -6.55 11.36
C LEU A 82 -1.03 -7.15 11.19
N LYS A 83 -1.21 -8.37 11.67
CA LYS A 83 -2.49 -9.06 11.61
C LYS A 83 -3.60 -8.26 12.30
N ALA A 84 -3.31 -7.72 13.48
CA ALA A 84 -4.28 -6.93 14.22
C ALA A 84 -4.68 -5.65 13.49
N ARG A 85 -3.70 -4.97 12.85
CA ARG A 85 -3.97 -3.73 12.12
C ARG A 85 -4.76 -3.95 10.84
N ILE A 86 -4.51 -5.03 10.11
CA ILE A 86 -5.20 -5.29 8.85
C ILE A 86 -6.54 -5.99 9.01
N LYS A 87 -6.82 -6.54 10.17
CA LYS A 87 -8.04 -7.32 10.43
C LYS A 87 -9.32 -6.54 10.10
N LYS A 88 -9.35 -5.25 10.39
CA LYS A 88 -10.54 -4.42 10.15
C LYS A 88 -10.85 -4.21 8.66
N TYR A 89 -9.90 -4.52 7.77
CA TYR A 89 -10.09 -4.40 6.32
C TYR A 89 -10.50 -5.72 5.67
N LEU A 90 -10.48 -6.78 6.41
CA LEU A 90 -10.82 -8.12 5.94
C LEU A 90 -12.16 -8.55 6.53
#